data_6c8e85733b6c1dbe072b7817c14aac9b
#
_entry.id   6c8e85733b6c1dbe072b7817c14aac9b
#
_cell.length_a   1.000
_cell.length_b   1.000
_cell.length_c   1.000
_cell.angle_alpha   90.00
_cell.angle_beta   90.00
_cell.angle_gamma   90.00
#
_symmetry.space_group_name_H-M   'P 1'
#
loop_
_entity.id
_entity.type
_entity.pdbx_description
1 polymer ?
#
loop_
_entity_poly.entity_id
_entity_poly.type
_entity_poly.pdbx_seq_one_letter_code
_entity_poly.pdbx_strand_id
1 'polypeptide(L)'
;MTEKGKDQVLVTGVKGKPPPTTTKVGLTAKGGYQAEFHYYLCGIDLEQKAEWTERQVRRSMGDNVKKFSCLKFTLNGYSQPDPENQDVATADFRVFAQTKDRSLVVKDTIEVPGFSRWCLENFLQSCPGATIENDIRQSAGKEFYEYWRH
;
A
#
# COMPACT_ATOMS: atom_id res chain seq x y z
N MET A 1 -13.30 -36.27 -6.33
CA MET A 1 -11.98 -36.07 -5.68
C MET A 1 -11.89 -37.05 -4.53
N THR A 2 -10.78 -37.75 -4.41
CA THR A 2 -10.54 -38.75 -3.34
C THR A 2 -9.17 -38.50 -2.75
N GLU A 3 -9.10 -38.36 -1.43
CA GLU A 3 -7.81 -38.27 -0.74
C GLU A 3 -7.07 -39.61 -0.82
N LYS A 4 -5.79 -39.57 -1.18
CA LYS A 4 -4.94 -40.77 -1.37
C LYS A 4 -3.83 -40.89 -0.32
N GLY A 5 -3.55 -39.85 0.40
CA GLY A 5 -2.53 -39.77 1.44
C GLY A 5 -2.32 -38.36 1.91
N LYS A 6 -1.33 -38.16 2.80
CA LYS A 6 -0.98 -36.82 3.28
C LYS A 6 -0.59 -35.93 2.09
N ASP A 7 -1.29 -34.84 1.93
CA ASP A 7 -1.07 -33.83 0.89
C ASP A 7 -1.26 -34.34 -0.56
N GLN A 8 -2.03 -35.43 -0.75
CA GLN A 8 -2.31 -36.03 -2.04
C GLN A 8 -3.81 -36.19 -2.28
N VAL A 9 -4.30 -35.62 -3.39
CA VAL A 9 -5.69 -35.75 -3.83
C VAL A 9 -5.75 -36.31 -5.23
N LEU A 10 -6.49 -37.39 -5.43
CA LEU A 10 -6.79 -37.93 -6.74
C LEU A 10 -8.02 -37.24 -7.33
N VAL A 11 -7.84 -36.61 -8.47
CA VAL A 11 -8.93 -36.03 -9.27
C VAL A 11 -9.22 -36.92 -10.45
N THR A 12 -10.42 -37.48 -10.52
CA THR A 12 -10.88 -38.33 -11.64
C THR A 12 -12.15 -37.75 -12.27
N GLY A 13 -12.47 -38.21 -13.46
CA GLY A 13 -13.69 -37.81 -14.18
C GLY A 13 -13.60 -36.41 -14.81
N VAL A 14 -12.38 -35.88 -14.98
CA VAL A 14 -12.19 -34.64 -15.73
C VAL A 14 -12.52 -34.88 -17.21
N LYS A 15 -13.49 -34.11 -17.72
CA LYS A 15 -13.90 -34.14 -19.13
C LYS A 15 -13.70 -32.76 -19.74
N GLY A 16 -13.11 -32.72 -20.91
CA GLY A 16 -13.06 -31.52 -21.74
C GLY A 16 -14.46 -31.12 -22.20
N LYS A 17 -14.67 -29.83 -22.28
CA LYS A 17 -15.84 -29.22 -22.95
C LYS A 17 -15.36 -28.38 -24.13
N PRO A 18 -16.15 -28.20 -25.19
CA PRO A 18 -15.81 -27.25 -26.23
C PRO A 18 -15.59 -25.85 -25.62
N PRO A 19 -14.73 -25.05 -26.24
CA PRO A 19 -14.51 -23.68 -25.78
C PRO A 19 -15.84 -22.90 -25.79
N PRO A 20 -16.03 -21.94 -24.88
CA PRO A 20 -17.22 -21.09 -24.91
C PRO A 20 -17.26 -20.27 -26.21
N THR A 21 -18.47 -19.96 -26.68
CA THR A 21 -18.69 -19.11 -27.85
C THR A 21 -18.33 -17.65 -27.63
N THR A 22 -18.11 -17.27 -26.36
CA THR A 22 -17.70 -15.93 -25.95
C THR A 22 -16.27 -15.94 -25.45
N THR A 23 -15.52 -14.87 -25.68
CA THR A 23 -14.17 -14.69 -25.15
C THR A 23 -14.15 -13.56 -24.10
N LYS A 24 -13.26 -13.69 -23.14
CA LYS A 24 -12.99 -12.59 -22.20
C LYS A 24 -12.08 -11.56 -22.86
N VAL A 25 -12.47 -10.30 -22.84
CA VAL A 25 -11.64 -9.20 -23.30
C VAL A 25 -11.14 -8.43 -22.09
N GLY A 26 -9.83 -8.30 -21.97
CA GLY A 26 -9.17 -7.43 -21.00
C GLY A 26 -8.76 -6.14 -21.69
N LEU A 27 -9.15 -5.01 -21.13
CA LEU A 27 -8.73 -3.70 -21.59
C LEU A 27 -7.78 -3.09 -20.56
N THR A 28 -6.66 -2.55 -21.02
CA THR A 28 -5.70 -1.83 -20.17
C THR A 28 -5.45 -0.44 -20.72
N ALA A 29 -5.38 0.54 -19.84
CA ALA A 29 -4.99 1.90 -20.20
C ALA A 29 -4.00 2.44 -19.17
N LYS A 30 -3.16 3.39 -19.58
CA LYS A 30 -2.25 4.07 -18.66
C LYS A 30 -3.06 4.92 -17.67
N GLY A 31 -3.01 4.54 -16.38
CA GLY A 31 -3.75 5.21 -15.31
C GLY A 31 -3.03 6.46 -14.78
N GLY A 32 -1.70 6.44 -14.78
CA GLY A 32 -0.89 7.52 -14.23
C GLY A 32 0.33 6.99 -13.48
N TYR A 33 0.61 7.58 -12.32
CA TYR A 33 1.75 7.26 -11.47
C TYR A 33 1.26 6.96 -10.06
N GLN A 34 1.91 6.00 -9.41
CA GLN A 34 1.62 5.63 -8.03
C GLN A 34 2.90 5.53 -7.22
N ALA A 35 2.78 5.76 -5.93
CA ALA A 35 3.82 5.53 -4.95
C ALA A 35 3.20 5.04 -3.64
N GLU A 36 4.00 4.40 -2.83
CA GLU A 36 3.60 4.00 -1.48
C GLU A 36 4.74 4.23 -0.50
N PHE A 37 4.36 4.42 0.76
CA PHE A 37 5.28 4.63 1.86
C PHE A 37 4.77 3.84 3.07
N HIS A 38 5.68 3.21 3.81
CA HIS A 38 5.36 2.38 4.94
C HIS A 38 6.00 2.90 6.22
N TYR A 39 5.18 3.10 7.25
CA TYR A 39 5.62 3.30 8.61
C TYR A 39 5.34 2.01 9.38
N TYR A 40 6.29 1.54 10.15
CA TYR A 40 6.03 0.51 11.14
C TYR A 40 5.80 1.18 12.48
N LEU A 41 4.60 1.01 13.01
CA LEU A 41 4.19 1.55 14.30
C LEU A 41 4.25 0.44 15.33
N CYS A 42 4.97 0.66 16.42
CA CYS A 42 5.16 -0.32 17.48
C CYS A 42 4.62 0.18 18.82
N GLY A 43 4.14 -0.75 19.63
CA GLY A 43 3.66 -0.53 20.99
C GLY A 43 2.14 -0.50 21.09
N ILE A 44 1.63 0.24 22.07
CA ILE A 44 0.20 0.44 22.30
C ILE A 44 -0.34 1.62 21.49
N ASP A 45 -1.65 1.76 21.41
CA ASP A 45 -2.37 2.89 20.77
C ASP A 45 -2.03 3.05 19.27
N LEU A 46 -1.93 1.93 18.53
CA LEU A 46 -1.53 1.92 17.13
C LEU A 46 -2.51 2.70 16.25
N GLU A 47 -3.80 2.62 16.53
CA GLU A 47 -4.86 3.34 15.80
C GLU A 47 -4.70 4.86 15.96
N GLN A 48 -4.44 5.33 17.18
CA GLN A 48 -4.24 6.74 17.48
C GLN A 48 -2.92 7.26 16.86
N LYS A 49 -1.86 6.44 16.88
CA LYS A 49 -0.60 6.74 16.20
C LYS A 49 -0.78 6.85 14.69
N ALA A 50 -1.54 5.93 14.09
CA ALA A 50 -1.86 5.95 12.66
C ALA A 50 -2.67 7.20 12.29
N GLU A 51 -3.71 7.52 13.05
CA GLU A 51 -4.52 8.73 12.85
C GLU A 51 -3.68 10.01 12.98
N TRP A 52 -2.81 10.07 13.99
CA TRP A 52 -1.91 11.20 14.17
C TRP A 52 -0.96 11.33 12.97
N THR A 53 -0.34 10.24 12.53
CA THR A 53 0.57 10.22 11.38
C THR A 53 -0.14 10.65 10.09
N GLU A 54 -1.36 10.16 9.83
CA GLU A 54 -2.16 10.60 8.70
C GLU A 54 -2.38 12.11 8.70
N ARG A 55 -2.76 12.68 9.83
CA ARG A 55 -2.98 14.13 9.95
C ARG A 55 -1.70 14.93 9.65
N GLN A 56 -0.54 14.46 10.13
CA GLN A 56 0.74 15.12 9.87
C GLN A 56 1.13 15.04 8.40
N VAL A 57 1.03 13.87 7.77
CA VAL A 57 1.33 13.68 6.35
C VAL A 57 0.43 14.55 5.48
N ARG A 58 -0.88 14.58 5.76
CA ARG A 58 -1.82 15.46 5.03
C ARG A 58 -1.47 16.94 5.21
N ARG A 59 -1.04 17.34 6.41
CA ARG A 59 -0.61 18.72 6.70
C ARG A 59 0.63 19.09 5.88
N SER A 60 1.64 18.21 5.79
CA SER A 60 2.84 18.43 4.98
C SER A 60 2.52 18.53 3.49
N MET A 61 1.58 17.74 3.01
CA MET A 61 1.13 17.81 1.61
C MET A 61 0.36 19.12 1.30
N GLY A 62 -0.32 19.69 2.29
CA GLY A 62 -1.12 20.92 2.11
C GLY A 62 -2.14 20.78 0.97
N ASP A 63 -2.21 21.78 0.10
CA ASP A 63 -3.11 21.78 -1.05
C ASP A 63 -2.81 20.71 -2.11
N ASN A 64 -1.63 20.09 -2.06
CA ASN A 64 -1.27 19.02 -2.99
C ASN A 64 -2.12 17.74 -2.76
N VAL A 65 -2.72 17.56 -1.58
CA VAL A 65 -3.67 16.47 -1.33
C VAL A 65 -4.73 16.35 -2.43
N LYS A 66 -5.21 17.48 -2.95
CA LYS A 66 -6.25 17.56 -3.99
C LYS A 66 -5.79 17.10 -5.38
N LYS A 67 -4.47 17.00 -5.60
CA LYS A 67 -3.87 16.58 -6.88
C LYS A 67 -3.74 15.06 -7.00
N PHE A 68 -3.98 14.33 -5.93
CA PHE A 68 -3.99 12.87 -5.95
C PHE A 68 -5.38 12.36 -6.33
N SER A 69 -5.45 11.48 -7.33
CA SER A 69 -6.67 10.77 -7.69
C SER A 69 -7.05 9.70 -6.66
N CYS A 70 -6.06 9.17 -5.96
CA CYS A 70 -6.21 8.30 -4.80
C CYS A 70 -5.14 8.66 -3.76
N LEU A 71 -5.55 8.86 -2.52
CA LEU A 71 -4.67 8.99 -1.37
C LEU A 71 -5.29 8.20 -0.23
N LYS A 72 -4.71 7.04 0.06
CA LYS A 72 -5.25 6.08 1.01
C LYS A 72 -4.25 5.80 2.12
N PHE A 73 -4.73 5.82 3.35
CA PHE A 73 -4.01 5.45 4.55
C PHE A 73 -4.62 4.16 5.10
N THR A 74 -3.79 3.18 5.42
CA THR A 74 -4.28 1.88 5.87
C THR A 74 -3.38 1.36 6.99
N LEU A 75 -3.95 1.10 8.15
CA LEU A 75 -3.30 0.38 9.23
C LEU A 75 -3.53 -1.12 9.02
N ASN A 76 -2.47 -1.86 8.79
CA ASN A 76 -2.48 -3.31 8.68
C ASN A 76 -2.03 -3.90 10.02
N GLY A 77 -2.98 -4.11 10.90
CA GLY A 77 -2.78 -4.53 12.28
C GLY A 77 -3.74 -3.80 13.21
N TYR A 78 -3.63 -4.07 14.49
CA TYR A 78 -4.44 -3.45 15.54
C TYR A 78 -3.70 -3.45 16.88
N SER A 79 -4.07 -2.54 17.76
CA SER A 79 -3.54 -2.48 19.12
C SER A 79 -3.92 -3.71 19.92
N GLN A 80 -2.94 -4.25 20.63
CA GLN A 80 -3.17 -5.21 21.71
C GLN A 80 -2.97 -4.53 23.06
N PRO A 81 -3.80 -4.83 24.08
CA PRO A 81 -3.70 -4.15 25.37
C PRO A 81 -2.41 -4.49 26.12
N ASP A 82 -1.87 -5.69 25.93
CA ASP A 82 -0.65 -6.16 26.57
C ASP A 82 0.12 -7.11 25.63
N PRO A 83 0.85 -6.56 24.64
CA PRO A 83 1.55 -7.37 23.66
C PRO A 83 2.76 -8.07 24.29
N GLU A 84 2.89 -9.37 24.06
CA GLU A 84 3.94 -10.22 24.65
C GLU A 84 5.35 -9.88 24.12
N ASN A 85 5.43 -9.34 22.91
CA ASN A 85 6.70 -9.00 22.26
C ASN A 85 6.49 -7.92 21.19
N GLN A 86 7.60 -7.42 20.64
CA GLN A 86 7.58 -6.36 19.65
C GLN A 86 6.91 -6.77 18.33
N ASP A 87 7.05 -8.02 17.90
CA ASP A 87 6.45 -8.48 16.63
C ASP A 87 4.93 -8.38 16.68
N VAL A 88 4.35 -8.82 17.81
CA VAL A 88 2.90 -8.74 18.06
C VAL A 88 2.43 -7.29 18.25
N ALA A 89 3.31 -6.42 18.76
CA ALA A 89 3.04 -5.01 19.00
C ALA A 89 3.27 -4.12 17.77
N THR A 90 3.67 -4.67 16.62
CA THR A 90 4.00 -3.88 15.42
C THR A 90 2.93 -4.03 14.35
N ALA A 91 2.54 -2.90 13.78
CA ALA A 91 1.63 -2.83 12.64
C ALA A 91 2.24 -2.01 11.50
N ASP A 92 1.94 -2.40 10.26
CA ASP A 92 2.28 -1.64 9.06
C ASP A 92 1.23 -0.57 8.80
N PHE A 93 1.65 0.68 8.78
CA PHE A 93 0.83 1.81 8.37
C PHE A 93 1.25 2.28 6.98
N ARG A 94 0.49 1.86 5.99
CA ARG A 94 0.73 2.12 4.57
C ARG A 94 0.05 3.40 4.11
N VAL A 95 0.82 4.25 3.45
CA VAL A 95 0.33 5.42 2.70
C VAL A 95 0.44 5.12 1.23
N PHE A 96 -0.68 5.12 0.52
CA PHE A 96 -0.74 4.84 -0.91
C PHE A 96 -1.28 6.04 -1.67
N ALA A 97 -0.61 6.43 -2.75
CA ALA A 97 -0.97 7.58 -3.55
C ALA A 97 -0.98 7.26 -5.06
N GLN A 98 -1.98 7.80 -5.76
CA GLN A 98 -2.05 7.79 -7.22
C GLN A 98 -2.31 9.21 -7.75
N THR A 99 -1.66 9.55 -8.84
CA THR A 99 -1.81 10.86 -9.50
C THR A 99 -1.51 10.77 -10.99
N LYS A 100 -2.06 11.69 -11.76
CA LYS A 100 -1.65 11.89 -13.18
C LYS A 100 -0.40 12.76 -13.31
N ASP A 101 -0.05 13.50 -12.28
CA ASP A 101 1.14 14.35 -12.26
C ASP A 101 2.38 13.58 -11.79
N ARG A 102 3.25 13.23 -12.74
CA ARG A 102 4.50 12.51 -12.47
C ARG A 102 5.40 13.24 -11.45
N SER A 103 5.38 14.57 -11.44
CA SER A 103 6.27 15.34 -10.58
C SER A 103 6.00 15.14 -9.10
N LEU A 104 4.77 14.81 -8.73
CA LEU A 104 4.36 14.59 -7.33
C LEU A 104 4.87 13.28 -6.73
N VAL A 105 5.25 12.31 -7.55
CA VAL A 105 5.66 10.96 -7.06
C VAL A 105 7.03 10.51 -7.55
N VAL A 106 7.58 11.12 -8.61
CA VAL A 106 8.86 10.68 -9.22
C VAL A 106 9.96 11.72 -9.04
N LYS A 107 9.62 13.01 -8.94
CA LYS A 107 10.59 14.09 -8.71
C LYS A 107 10.53 14.50 -7.24
N ASP A 108 11.30 13.80 -6.44
CA ASP A 108 11.41 14.09 -5.01
C ASP A 108 12.78 14.68 -4.71
N THR A 109 12.88 16.00 -4.84
CA THR A 109 14.08 16.76 -4.51
C THR A 109 13.82 17.70 -3.33
N ILE A 110 14.88 18.19 -2.71
CA ILE A 110 14.77 19.19 -1.62
C ILE A 110 14.06 20.46 -2.12
N GLU A 111 14.26 20.83 -3.38
CA GLU A 111 13.69 22.05 -3.97
C GLU A 111 12.22 21.84 -4.41
N VAL A 112 11.85 20.63 -4.79
CA VAL A 112 10.48 20.27 -5.20
C VAL A 112 10.07 19.02 -4.43
N PRO A 113 9.49 19.21 -3.23
CA PRO A 113 9.08 18.08 -2.42
C PRO A 113 7.93 17.32 -3.07
N GLY A 114 8.07 16.00 -3.15
CA GLY A 114 7.07 15.07 -3.62
C GLY A 114 6.52 14.19 -2.51
N PHE A 115 5.77 13.16 -2.90
CA PHE A 115 5.09 12.23 -2.01
C PHE A 115 6.01 11.61 -0.94
N SER A 116 7.15 11.04 -1.37
CA SER A 116 8.07 10.37 -0.44
C SER A 116 8.68 11.36 0.55
N ARG A 117 8.97 12.59 0.10
CA ARG A 117 9.51 13.64 0.97
C ARG A 117 8.52 14.05 2.05
N TRP A 118 7.25 14.27 1.70
CA TRP A 118 6.22 14.61 2.70
C TRP A 118 6.01 13.50 3.73
N CYS A 119 6.12 12.24 3.31
CA CYS A 119 6.09 11.11 4.25
C CYS A 119 7.34 11.08 5.13
N LEU A 120 8.54 11.20 4.52
CA LEU A 120 9.81 11.11 5.23
C LEU A 120 9.99 12.24 6.26
N GLU A 121 9.60 13.47 5.96
CA GLU A 121 9.68 14.59 6.89
C GLU A 121 8.89 14.33 8.17
N ASN A 122 7.76 13.66 8.06
CA ASN A 122 6.94 13.30 9.21
C ASN A 122 7.53 12.15 10.04
N PHE A 123 8.39 11.31 9.47
CA PHE A 123 9.09 10.28 10.23
C PHE A 123 10.01 10.88 11.29
N LEU A 124 10.76 11.92 10.95
CA LEU A 124 11.68 12.58 11.88
C LEU A 124 10.99 13.25 13.07
N GLN A 125 9.70 13.54 12.96
CA GLN A 125 8.85 14.13 13.99
C GLN A 125 7.76 13.15 14.47
N SER A 126 7.97 11.85 14.26
CA SER A 126 6.96 10.83 14.47
C SER A 126 6.73 10.52 15.96
N CYS A 127 5.66 9.76 16.20
CA CYS A 127 5.34 9.25 17.53
C CYS A 127 6.37 8.21 18.00
N PRO A 128 6.53 8.01 19.32
CA PRO A 128 7.38 6.95 19.85
C PRO A 128 7.01 5.57 19.28
N GLY A 129 8.03 4.77 18.93
CA GLY A 129 7.86 3.45 18.36
C GLY A 129 7.59 3.41 16.86
N ALA A 130 7.68 4.54 16.17
CA ALA A 130 7.57 4.57 14.72
C ALA A 130 8.94 4.35 14.05
N THR A 131 8.95 3.55 12.97
CA THR A 131 10.06 3.43 12.03
C THR A 131 9.52 3.39 10.61
N ILE A 132 10.40 3.33 9.61
CA ILE A 132 10.01 3.34 8.20
C ILE A 132 10.64 2.19 7.43
N GLU A 133 9.99 1.79 6.34
CA GLU A 133 10.62 0.98 5.31
C GLU A 133 11.72 1.78 4.62
N ASN A 134 12.95 1.26 4.63
CA ASN A 134 14.10 1.94 4.02
C ASN A 134 14.41 1.44 2.60
N ASP A 135 13.54 0.64 2.01
CA ASP A 135 13.70 0.22 0.62
C ASP A 135 13.14 1.29 -0.34
N ILE A 136 14.02 2.20 -0.76
CA ILE A 136 13.70 3.27 -1.72
C ILE A 136 13.07 2.74 -3.01
N ARG A 137 13.31 1.48 -3.39
CA ARG A 137 12.72 0.87 -4.59
C ARG A 137 11.23 0.63 -4.47
N GLN A 138 10.73 0.39 -3.26
CA GLN A 138 9.30 0.20 -3.01
C GLN A 138 8.55 1.54 -2.97
N SER A 139 9.14 2.57 -2.37
CA SER A 139 8.55 3.91 -2.30
C SER A 139 8.70 4.72 -3.59
N ALA A 140 9.56 4.30 -4.53
CA ALA A 140 9.75 4.99 -5.80
C ALA A 140 8.45 5.05 -6.63
N GLY A 141 8.14 6.23 -7.15
CA GLY A 141 6.98 6.42 -8.00
C GLY A 141 7.05 5.57 -9.28
N LYS A 142 6.01 4.80 -9.54
CA LYS A 142 5.87 3.86 -10.66
C LYS A 142 4.69 4.26 -11.54
N GLU A 143 4.76 3.95 -12.84
CA GLU A 143 3.58 3.98 -13.70
C GLU A 143 2.63 2.85 -13.31
N PHE A 144 1.33 3.13 -13.36
CA PHE A 144 0.32 2.10 -13.21
C PHE A 144 -0.64 2.08 -14.39
N TYR A 145 -1.27 0.90 -14.62
CA TYR A 145 -2.23 0.67 -15.68
C TYR A 145 -3.56 0.25 -15.05
N GLU A 146 -4.62 0.88 -15.50
CA GLU A 146 -5.97 0.48 -15.15
C GLU A 146 -6.37 -0.74 -16.00
N TYR A 147 -7.15 -1.65 -15.42
CA TYR A 147 -7.59 -2.87 -16.06
C TYR A 147 -9.08 -3.08 -15.89
N TRP A 148 -9.76 -3.31 -16.98
CA TRP A 148 -11.20 -3.62 -16.99
C TRP A 148 -11.44 -4.99 -17.62
N ARG A 149 -12.38 -5.74 -17.05
CA ARG A 149 -12.89 -6.99 -17.58
C ARG A 149 -14.31 -6.77 -18.11
N HIS A 150 -14.56 -7.22 -19.34
CA HIS A 150 -15.88 -7.37 -19.91
C HIS A 150 -16.19 -8.84 -20.19
#